data_626e0270e742954380c21c661be554c8
#
_entry.id   626e0270e742954380c21c661be554c8
#
_cell.length_a   1.000
_cell.length_b   1.000
_cell.length_c   1.000
_cell.angle_alpha   90.00
_cell.angle_beta   90.00
_cell.angle_gamma   90.00
#
_symmetry.space_group_name_H-M   'P 1'
#
loop_
_entity.id
_entity.type
_entity.pdbx_description
1 polymer ?
#
loop_
_entity_poly.entity_id
_entity_poly.type
_entity_poly.pdbx_seq_one_letter_code
_entity_poly.pdbx_strand_id
1 'polypeptide(L)'
;FLIGLKYNHRYSAHSKMGIYYYDEKANNWEYVPTKNNSERNILTASLDQFHAITIIQDLVAPIIIKTFPANNGYYKSKDITKIIIDIDDTISGIEPKEKSFSIKLDGEKLFCAYQPVKKQISYHFDRGLSPGEHQLHITVLDKVGNKIEKNILFKCE
;
A
#
# COMPACT_ATOMS: atom_id res chain seq x y z
N PHE A 1 23.36 -0.45 12.75
CA PHE A 1 23.83 0.88 13.13
C PHE A 1 22.79 1.95 12.77
N LEU A 2 22.73 3.02 13.56
CA LEU A 2 21.84 4.16 13.32
C LEU A 2 22.52 5.16 12.39
N ILE A 3 21.79 5.61 11.38
CA ILE A 3 22.22 6.67 10.47
C ILE A 3 21.31 7.89 10.58
N GLY A 4 21.86 9.07 10.31
CA GLY A 4 21.11 10.31 10.22
C GLY A 4 21.55 11.11 9.01
N LEU A 5 20.58 11.45 8.15
CA LEU A 5 20.79 12.25 6.96
C LEU A 5 20.08 13.59 7.09
N LYS A 6 20.80 14.69 6.89
CA LYS A 6 20.22 16.03 6.81
C LYS A 6 19.67 16.29 5.41
N TYR A 7 18.54 16.95 5.31
CA TYR A 7 17.97 17.43 4.06
C TYR A 7 17.77 18.95 4.07
N ASN A 8 17.65 19.54 2.88
CA ASN A 8 17.46 20.97 2.72
C ASN A 8 15.97 21.33 2.84
N HIS A 9 15.66 22.52 3.37
CA HIS A 9 14.31 23.09 3.46
C HIS A 9 13.58 23.29 2.11
N ARG A 10 14.27 23.15 0.99
CA ARG A 10 13.68 23.31 -0.35
C ARG A 10 12.69 22.22 -0.75
N TYR A 11 12.63 21.11 -0.03
CA TYR A 11 11.65 20.05 -0.29
C TYR A 11 10.29 20.45 0.26
N SER A 12 9.26 20.47 -0.59
CA SER A 12 7.93 20.97 -0.23
C SER A 12 7.08 19.99 0.60
N ALA A 13 7.42 18.72 0.62
CA ALA A 13 6.65 17.68 1.33
C ALA A 13 7.57 16.81 2.18
N HIS A 14 8.08 17.37 3.28
CA HIS A 14 9.03 16.70 4.16
C HIS A 14 8.50 15.37 4.73
N SER A 15 7.19 15.25 4.95
CA SER A 15 6.56 14.02 5.44
C SER A 15 6.61 12.86 4.43
N LYS A 16 6.90 13.16 3.17
CA LYS A 16 6.97 12.19 2.07
C LYS A 16 8.39 11.77 1.72
N MET A 17 9.33 11.99 2.62
CA MET A 17 10.74 11.67 2.43
C MET A 17 11.11 10.43 3.23
N GLY A 18 11.96 9.59 2.65
CA GLY A 18 12.52 8.41 3.29
C GLY A 18 14.00 8.21 2.97
N ILE A 19 14.65 7.40 3.77
CA ILE A 19 15.98 6.88 3.50
C ILE A 19 15.80 5.59 2.72
N TYR A 20 16.61 5.44 1.67
CA TYR A 20 16.62 4.25 0.81
C TYR A 20 18.05 3.74 0.72
N TYR A 21 18.21 2.42 0.67
CA TYR A 21 19.47 1.77 0.33
C TYR A 21 19.39 1.17 -1.06
N TYR A 22 20.54 1.06 -1.72
CA TYR A 22 20.62 0.40 -3.02
C TYR A 22 20.83 -1.10 -2.83
N ASP A 23 19.89 -1.91 -3.30
CA ASP A 23 20.03 -3.36 -3.37
C ASP A 23 20.65 -3.74 -4.73
N GLU A 24 21.93 -4.13 -4.70
CA GLU A 24 22.67 -4.52 -5.90
C GLU A 24 22.09 -5.76 -6.60
N LYS A 25 21.46 -6.67 -5.83
CA LYS A 25 20.87 -7.89 -6.39
C LYS A 25 19.55 -7.60 -7.10
N ALA A 26 18.73 -6.76 -6.50
CA ALA A 26 17.47 -6.32 -7.07
C ALA A 26 17.66 -5.20 -8.11
N ASN A 27 18.85 -4.57 -8.15
CA ASN A 27 19.18 -3.41 -8.97
C ASN A 27 18.17 -2.26 -8.75
N ASN A 28 17.84 -2.00 -7.49
CA ASN A 28 16.78 -1.07 -7.12
C ASN A 28 17.06 -0.39 -5.77
N TRP A 29 16.42 0.78 -5.54
CA TRP A 29 16.39 1.45 -4.25
C TRP A 29 15.27 0.89 -3.40
N GLU A 30 15.63 0.44 -2.18
CA GLU A 30 14.69 -0.12 -1.22
C GLU A 30 14.50 0.82 -0.02
N TYR A 31 13.24 1.06 0.35
CA TYR A 31 12.88 1.91 1.46
C TYR A 31 13.31 1.32 2.80
N VAL A 32 13.94 2.15 3.63
CA VAL A 32 14.26 1.83 5.02
C VAL A 32 13.24 2.48 5.95
N PRO A 33 12.69 1.80 6.95
CA PRO A 33 11.84 2.42 7.96
C PRO A 33 12.50 3.66 8.54
N THR A 34 11.95 4.83 8.21
CA THR A 34 12.57 6.12 8.46
C THR A 34 11.76 6.91 9.48
N LYS A 35 12.45 7.54 10.44
CA LYS A 35 11.88 8.57 11.32
C LYS A 35 12.30 9.94 10.79
N ASN A 36 11.34 10.84 10.65
CA ASN A 36 11.57 12.22 10.20
C ASN A 36 11.44 13.18 11.38
N ASN A 37 12.53 13.90 11.67
CA ASN A 37 12.52 15.06 12.56
C ASN A 37 12.52 16.33 11.70
N SER A 38 11.34 16.84 11.39
CA SER A 38 11.17 18.02 10.54
C SER A 38 11.70 19.32 11.15
N GLU A 39 11.77 19.43 12.49
CA GLU A 39 12.33 20.61 13.16
C GLU A 39 13.84 20.73 12.94
N ARG A 40 14.53 19.59 12.86
CA ARG A 40 15.99 19.53 12.65
C ARG A 40 16.37 19.23 11.21
N ASN A 41 15.40 18.94 10.35
CA ASN A 41 15.58 18.47 8.97
C ASN A 41 16.50 17.24 8.88
N ILE A 42 16.24 16.26 9.74
CA ILE A 42 17.01 15.02 9.81
C ILE A 42 16.07 13.83 9.64
N LEU A 43 16.41 12.96 8.71
CA LEU A 43 15.87 11.60 8.60
C LEU A 43 16.80 10.64 9.33
N THR A 44 16.24 9.73 10.12
CA THR A 44 17.00 8.68 10.80
C THR A 44 16.44 7.30 10.47
N ALA A 45 17.34 6.33 10.29
CA ALA A 45 17.00 4.95 10.04
C ALA A 45 18.03 4.00 10.65
N SER A 46 17.66 2.74 10.89
CA SER A 46 18.57 1.68 11.29
C SER A 46 18.86 0.78 10.11
N LEU A 47 20.15 0.49 9.87
CA LEU A 47 20.63 -0.44 8.86
C LEU A 47 21.38 -1.58 9.55
N ASP A 48 21.29 -2.78 9.00
CA ASP A 48 22.00 -3.98 9.47
C ASP A 48 23.41 -4.09 8.87
N GLN A 49 23.60 -3.56 7.67
CA GLN A 49 24.87 -3.56 6.95
C GLN A 49 25.09 -2.25 6.17
N PHE A 50 26.31 -2.06 5.67
CA PHE A 50 26.66 -0.87 4.87
C PHE A 50 26.19 -1.03 3.44
N HIS A 51 25.47 -0.02 2.97
CA HIS A 51 24.96 0.12 1.61
C HIS A 51 25.20 1.53 1.11
N ALA A 52 25.13 1.72 -0.20
CA ALA A 52 24.88 3.05 -0.75
C ALA A 52 23.49 3.50 -0.29
N ILE A 53 23.38 4.71 0.26
CA ILE A 53 22.14 5.26 0.78
C ILE A 53 21.83 6.62 0.16
N THR A 54 20.54 6.92 0.06
CA THR A 54 20.06 8.22 -0.41
C THR A 54 18.76 8.62 0.28
N ILE A 55 18.36 9.88 0.09
CA ILE A 55 17.03 10.37 0.44
C ILE A 55 16.21 10.42 -0.84
N ILE A 56 15.02 9.81 -0.83
CA ILE A 56 14.04 9.95 -1.91
C ILE A 56 12.77 10.56 -1.34
N GLN A 57 12.20 11.51 -2.09
CA GLN A 57 10.87 12.04 -1.85
C GLN A 57 9.87 11.28 -2.74
N ASP A 58 8.94 10.60 -2.11
CA ASP A 58 7.89 9.87 -2.81
C ASP A 58 6.58 10.64 -2.76
N LEU A 59 6.13 11.16 -3.88
CA LEU A 59 4.88 11.90 -4.05
C LEU A 59 3.85 11.10 -4.85
N VAL A 60 4.16 9.85 -5.19
CA VAL A 60 3.31 8.99 -6.01
C VAL A 60 2.48 8.08 -5.12
N ALA A 61 1.17 8.09 -5.30
CA ALA A 61 0.30 7.18 -4.57
C ALA A 61 0.39 5.76 -5.14
N PRO A 62 0.12 4.73 -4.33
CA PRO A 62 -0.06 3.36 -4.82
C PRO A 62 -1.08 3.28 -5.94
N ILE A 63 -1.00 2.26 -6.77
CA ILE A 63 -1.99 1.99 -7.82
C ILE A 63 -2.75 0.70 -7.53
N ILE A 64 -4.05 0.68 -7.87
CA ILE A 64 -4.87 -0.52 -7.88
C ILE A 64 -4.93 -1.00 -9.33
N ILE A 65 -4.23 -2.10 -9.61
CA ILE A 65 -4.08 -2.67 -10.95
C ILE A 65 -5.37 -3.35 -11.37
N LYS A 66 -5.88 -4.23 -10.50
CA LYS A 66 -7.05 -5.07 -10.78
C LYS A 66 -7.80 -5.39 -9.51
N THR A 67 -9.11 -5.57 -9.64
CA THR A 67 -9.97 -6.05 -8.57
C THR A 67 -10.82 -7.24 -9.03
N PHE A 68 -11.10 -8.14 -8.10
CA PHE A 68 -12.19 -9.10 -8.21
C PHE A 68 -12.99 -9.05 -6.90
N PRO A 69 -14.29 -8.76 -6.97
CA PRO A 69 -15.11 -8.44 -8.16
C PRO A 69 -14.63 -7.19 -8.91
N ALA A 70 -14.89 -7.15 -10.22
CA ALA A 70 -14.57 -5.99 -11.06
C ALA A 70 -15.67 -4.92 -10.96
N ASN A 71 -15.31 -3.67 -11.24
CA ASN A 71 -16.29 -2.58 -11.27
C ASN A 71 -17.35 -2.81 -12.37
N ASN A 72 -18.62 -2.61 -12.01
CA ASN A 72 -19.78 -2.90 -12.82
C ASN A 72 -19.93 -4.37 -13.24
N GLY A 73 -19.30 -5.30 -12.50
CA GLY A 73 -19.38 -6.74 -12.76
C GLY A 73 -20.73 -7.32 -12.34
N TYR A 74 -21.16 -8.38 -13.05
CA TYR A 74 -22.33 -9.20 -12.71
C TYR A 74 -21.90 -10.62 -12.41
N TYR A 75 -22.34 -11.16 -11.28
CA TYR A 75 -21.88 -12.45 -10.79
C TYR A 75 -23.04 -13.27 -10.22
N LYS A 76 -22.91 -14.58 -10.24
CA LYS A 76 -23.77 -15.42 -9.40
C LYS A 76 -23.30 -15.32 -7.95
N SER A 77 -24.21 -15.12 -7.02
CA SER A 77 -23.94 -14.98 -5.60
C SER A 77 -22.97 -16.01 -5.03
N LYS A 78 -23.16 -17.29 -5.42
CA LYS A 78 -22.33 -18.41 -5.00
C LYS A 78 -20.88 -18.38 -5.52
N ASP A 79 -20.63 -17.64 -6.61
CA ASP A 79 -19.31 -17.58 -7.26
C ASP A 79 -18.39 -16.52 -6.64
N ILE A 80 -18.96 -15.59 -5.86
CA ILE A 80 -18.17 -14.60 -5.13
C ILE A 80 -17.75 -15.16 -3.76
N THR A 81 -16.72 -15.96 -3.78
CA THR A 81 -16.13 -16.58 -2.57
C THR A 81 -14.88 -15.86 -2.06
N LYS A 82 -14.43 -14.84 -2.79
CA LYS A 82 -13.23 -14.07 -2.44
C LYS A 82 -13.27 -12.65 -2.98
N ILE A 83 -12.49 -11.78 -2.36
CA ILE A 83 -12.08 -10.49 -2.90
C ILE A 83 -10.59 -10.56 -3.17
N ILE A 84 -10.16 -10.07 -4.32
CA ILE A 84 -8.74 -9.94 -4.70
C ILE A 84 -8.51 -8.54 -5.21
N ILE A 85 -7.45 -7.90 -4.71
CA ILE A 85 -7.04 -6.56 -5.11
C ILE A 85 -5.55 -6.60 -5.40
N ASP A 86 -5.19 -6.49 -6.67
CA ASP A 86 -3.79 -6.39 -7.10
C ASP A 86 -3.38 -4.93 -7.03
N ILE A 87 -2.31 -4.66 -6.29
CA ILE A 87 -1.81 -3.32 -6.00
C ILE A 87 -0.31 -3.23 -6.31
N ASP A 88 0.16 -2.04 -6.61
CA ASP A 88 1.59 -1.77 -6.76
C ASP A 88 1.95 -0.39 -6.21
N ASP A 89 3.19 -0.29 -5.77
CA ASP A 89 3.87 0.95 -5.46
C ASP A 89 5.36 0.77 -5.79
N THR A 90 5.87 1.66 -6.62
CA THR A 90 7.21 1.49 -7.22
C THR A 90 8.30 2.24 -6.47
N ILE A 91 7.97 3.12 -5.51
CA ILE A 91 8.94 3.96 -4.83
C ILE A 91 9.13 3.53 -3.37
N SER A 92 8.17 3.87 -2.50
CA SER A 92 8.29 3.53 -1.08
C SER A 92 7.78 2.12 -0.75
N GLY A 93 6.90 1.60 -1.57
CA GLY A 93 6.26 0.31 -1.38
C GLY A 93 5.15 0.34 -0.32
N ILE A 94 4.44 -0.77 -0.20
CA ILE A 94 3.34 -0.93 0.75
C ILE A 94 3.80 -1.80 1.92
N GLU A 95 3.55 -1.34 3.15
CA GLU A 95 3.88 -2.10 4.35
C GLU A 95 2.82 -3.19 4.59
N PRO A 96 3.22 -4.45 4.90
CA PRO A 96 2.26 -5.54 5.15
C PRO A 96 1.64 -5.44 6.55
N LYS A 97 1.04 -4.29 6.85
CA LYS A 97 0.37 -4.03 8.13
C LYS A 97 -1.06 -3.57 7.90
N GLU A 98 -1.94 -3.91 8.82
CA GLU A 98 -3.37 -3.58 8.74
C GLU A 98 -3.64 -2.08 8.56
N LYS A 99 -2.79 -1.21 9.11
CA LYS A 99 -2.91 0.25 8.97
C LYS A 99 -2.67 0.76 7.56
N SER A 100 -2.02 -0.03 6.69
CA SER A 100 -1.64 0.38 5.33
C SER A 100 -2.76 0.18 4.32
N PHE A 101 -3.84 -0.50 4.68
CA PHE A 101 -5.00 -0.65 3.83
C PHE A 101 -6.29 -0.81 4.64
N SER A 102 -7.40 -0.37 4.08
CA SER A 102 -8.73 -0.56 4.63
C SER A 102 -9.67 -0.97 3.51
N ILE A 103 -10.27 -2.13 3.66
CA ILE A 103 -11.21 -2.71 2.71
C ILE A 103 -12.56 -2.81 3.41
N LYS A 104 -13.60 -2.26 2.80
CA LYS A 104 -14.97 -2.34 3.31
C LYS A 104 -15.89 -2.87 2.22
N LEU A 105 -16.72 -3.82 2.56
CA LEU A 105 -17.82 -4.32 1.72
C LEU A 105 -19.14 -3.88 2.35
N ASP A 106 -19.95 -3.15 1.60
CA ASP A 106 -21.26 -2.62 2.04
C ASP A 106 -21.18 -1.85 3.37
N GLY A 107 -20.06 -1.14 3.58
CA GLY A 107 -19.76 -0.39 4.80
C GLY A 107 -19.04 -1.18 5.91
N GLU A 108 -19.08 -2.51 5.86
CA GLU A 108 -18.46 -3.38 6.87
C GLU A 108 -16.98 -3.61 6.56
N LYS A 109 -16.10 -3.43 7.57
CA LYS A 109 -14.66 -3.65 7.43
C LYS A 109 -14.34 -5.13 7.28
N LEU A 110 -13.54 -5.46 6.27
CA LEU A 110 -12.99 -6.79 6.06
C LEU A 110 -11.55 -6.88 6.58
N PHE A 111 -11.24 -7.96 7.29
CA PHE A 111 -9.88 -8.27 7.75
C PHE A 111 -9.14 -9.06 6.67
N CYS A 112 -8.54 -8.32 5.75
CA CYS A 112 -7.86 -8.87 4.59
C CYS A 112 -6.40 -9.24 4.90
N ALA A 113 -5.88 -10.24 4.17
CA ALA A 113 -4.47 -10.57 4.15
C ALA A 113 -3.78 -9.85 2.99
N TYR A 114 -2.58 -9.31 3.24
CA TYR A 114 -1.70 -8.79 2.19
C TYR A 114 -0.53 -9.74 1.96
N GLN A 115 -0.28 -10.09 0.71
CA GLN A 115 0.84 -10.92 0.26
C GLN A 115 1.83 -10.06 -0.53
N PRO A 116 2.93 -9.59 0.07
CA PRO A 116 3.87 -8.65 -0.56
C PRO A 116 4.48 -9.16 -1.86
N VAL A 117 4.86 -10.45 -1.89
CA VAL A 117 5.46 -11.08 -3.09
C VAL A 117 4.51 -11.07 -4.28
N LYS A 118 3.22 -11.26 -4.04
CA LYS A 118 2.18 -11.21 -5.09
C LYS A 118 1.64 -9.80 -5.31
N LYS A 119 2.02 -8.84 -4.48
CA LYS A 119 1.45 -7.48 -4.45
C LYS A 119 -0.08 -7.50 -4.41
N GLN A 120 -0.65 -8.35 -3.54
CA GLN A 120 -2.07 -8.67 -3.56
C GLN A 120 -2.68 -8.62 -2.16
N ILE A 121 -3.82 -7.93 -2.03
CA ILE A 121 -4.71 -7.98 -0.87
C ILE A 121 -5.82 -8.98 -1.20
N SER A 122 -6.15 -9.86 -0.25
CA SER A 122 -7.21 -10.85 -0.43
C SER A 122 -8.05 -11.05 0.82
N TYR A 123 -9.32 -11.42 0.59
CA TYR A 123 -10.27 -11.87 1.60
C TYR A 123 -11.04 -13.07 1.05
N HIS A 124 -11.35 -14.04 1.90
CA HIS A 124 -12.12 -15.22 1.53
C HIS A 124 -13.40 -15.27 2.36
N PHE A 125 -14.51 -15.54 1.71
CA PHE A 125 -15.81 -15.76 2.35
C PHE A 125 -16.02 -17.26 2.57
N ASP A 126 -16.64 -17.61 3.68
CA ASP A 126 -17.05 -19.01 3.94
C ASP A 126 -18.18 -19.47 3.01
N ARG A 127 -18.95 -18.51 2.52
CA ARG A 127 -20.06 -18.68 1.57
C ARG A 127 -20.16 -17.47 0.66
N GLY A 128 -20.81 -17.60 -0.48
CA GLY A 128 -21.03 -16.50 -1.42
C GLY A 128 -21.81 -15.34 -0.82
N LEU A 129 -21.82 -14.22 -1.52
CA LEU A 129 -22.55 -13.02 -1.12
C LEU A 129 -24.06 -13.19 -1.35
N SER A 130 -24.86 -12.35 -0.68
CA SER A 130 -26.30 -12.27 -0.94
C SER A 130 -26.57 -11.72 -2.35
N PRO A 131 -27.72 -12.04 -2.98
CA PRO A 131 -28.15 -11.31 -4.16
C PRO A 131 -28.36 -9.83 -3.86
N GLY A 132 -28.02 -8.97 -4.82
CA GLY A 132 -28.18 -7.53 -4.72
C GLY A 132 -26.99 -6.74 -5.27
N GLU A 133 -27.03 -5.43 -5.08
CA GLU A 133 -25.93 -4.52 -5.39
C GLU A 133 -24.98 -4.44 -4.20
N HIS A 134 -23.69 -4.48 -4.49
CA HIS A 134 -22.62 -4.43 -3.51
C HIS A 134 -21.65 -3.31 -3.82
N GLN A 135 -21.09 -2.72 -2.76
CA GLN A 135 -20.06 -1.70 -2.85
C GLN A 135 -18.81 -2.11 -2.08
N LEU A 136 -17.69 -2.21 -2.80
CA LEU A 136 -16.38 -2.43 -2.21
C LEU A 136 -15.61 -1.11 -2.18
N HIS A 137 -15.32 -0.59 -0.98
CA HIS A 137 -14.50 0.59 -0.77
C HIS A 137 -13.08 0.16 -0.39
N ILE A 138 -12.09 0.64 -1.15
CA ILE A 138 -10.68 0.28 -1.03
C ILE A 138 -9.89 1.53 -0.72
N THR A 139 -9.11 1.50 0.36
CA THR A 139 -8.10 2.51 0.69
C THR A 139 -6.76 1.83 0.85
N VAL A 140 -5.71 2.33 0.21
CA VAL A 140 -4.33 1.83 0.36
C VAL A 140 -3.38 3.00 0.55
N LEU A 141 -2.42 2.83 1.48
CA LEU A 141 -1.33 3.77 1.76
C LEU A 141 0.02 3.10 1.50
N ASP A 142 0.94 3.87 0.94
CA ASP A 142 2.35 3.49 0.88
C ASP A 142 3.07 3.74 2.23
N LYS A 143 4.36 3.45 2.30
CA LYS A 143 5.17 3.59 3.53
C LYS A 143 5.44 5.04 3.95
N VAL A 144 5.25 6.00 3.06
CA VAL A 144 5.37 7.43 3.36
C VAL A 144 4.01 8.13 3.42
N GLY A 145 2.91 7.37 3.33
CA GLY A 145 1.55 7.83 3.55
C GLY A 145 0.89 8.51 2.35
N ASN A 146 1.35 8.26 1.10
CA ASN A 146 0.52 8.60 -0.06
C ASN A 146 -0.63 7.61 -0.14
N LYS A 147 -1.81 8.10 -0.54
CA LYS A 147 -3.05 7.36 -0.43
C LYS A 147 -3.77 7.25 -1.77
N ILE A 148 -4.29 6.06 -2.07
CA ILE A 148 -5.32 5.86 -3.08
C ILE A 148 -6.61 5.38 -2.44
N GLU A 149 -7.74 5.86 -2.98
CA GLU A 149 -9.08 5.38 -2.65
C GLU A 149 -9.82 4.99 -3.92
N LYS A 150 -10.58 3.89 -3.88
CA LYS A 150 -11.37 3.41 -5.01
C LYS A 150 -12.65 2.76 -4.52
N ASN A 151 -13.75 3.07 -5.20
CA ASN A 151 -15.03 2.40 -5.04
C ASN A 151 -15.27 1.46 -6.23
N ILE A 152 -15.70 0.25 -5.94
CA ILE A 152 -16.07 -0.78 -6.90
C ILE A 152 -17.53 -1.11 -6.63
N LEU A 153 -18.36 -0.97 -7.65
CA LEU A 153 -19.76 -1.36 -7.61
C LEU A 153 -19.94 -2.63 -8.43
N PHE A 154 -20.65 -3.62 -7.91
CA PHE A 154 -20.94 -4.86 -8.62
C PHE A 154 -22.28 -5.44 -8.17
N LYS A 155 -22.83 -6.38 -8.91
CA LYS A 155 -24.12 -7.00 -8.63
C LYS A 155 -24.03 -8.52 -8.58
N CYS A 156 -24.72 -9.11 -7.61
CA CYS A 156 -24.90 -10.53 -7.45
C CYS A 156 -26.38 -10.92 -7.69
N GLU A 157 -26.59 -12.08 -8.30
CA GLU A 157 -27.90 -12.72 -8.53
C GLU A 157 -27.95 -14.18 -8.05
#